data_b76234a6c53e9d6310e6401f37a0cda5
#
_entry.id   b76234a6c53e9d6310e6401f37a0cda5
#
_cell.length_a   1.000
_cell.length_b   1.000
_cell.length_c   1.000
_cell.angle_alpha   90.00
_cell.angle_beta   90.00
_cell.angle_gamma   90.00
#
_symmetry.space_group_name_H-M   'P 1'
#
loop_
_entity.id
_entity.type
_entity.pdbx_description
1 polymer ?
#
loop_
_entity_poly.entity_id
_entity_poly.type
_entity_poly.pdbx_seq_one_letter_code
_entity_poly.pdbx_strand_id
1 'polypeptide(L)'
;MKTRICLFLICCILLGSMILPVQAQNAPTLSLTQPDTALPGQDVTLELSLPATSLAGGFMRFTYDASLFTLKNIALLQDTDALTLTYHDANGSVNILLDAAQNVQIDGAFLSISLASCEEAQPGSYAVSCTVPDASSFYTLNDDGSTVPLNVGGCQGTLTLTDPPLPPCPARYLACQETNPKDGKISVRLCALVDADATLSRGDYGFILAVTDADGTRELTLGGSEICSQIDGGGKTYTADELGGSIYTATISVMAQGQTTITVTPYVRMNGITIYAGTYTLSYQDGIYIGTSGS
;
A
#
# COMPACT_ATOMS: atom_id res chain seq x y z
N MET A 1 41.17 12.34 68.86
CA MET A 1 40.80 11.08 68.19
C MET A 1 39.43 11.08 67.48
N LYS A 2 38.51 12.00 67.76
CA LYS A 2 37.16 12.02 67.16
C LYS A 2 37.07 12.61 65.72
N THR A 3 38.02 13.45 65.33
CA THR A 3 37.98 14.16 64.02
C THR A 3 38.50 13.33 62.84
N ARG A 4 39.34 12.30 63.10
CA ARG A 4 39.92 11.43 62.02
C ARG A 4 38.97 10.33 61.59
N ILE A 5 38.02 9.90 62.43
CA ILE A 5 37.03 8.87 62.10
C ILE A 5 35.92 9.42 61.16
N CYS A 6 35.55 10.69 61.31
CA CYS A 6 34.55 11.35 60.44
C CYS A 6 35.05 11.53 58.97
N LEU A 7 36.38 11.80 58.82
CA LEU A 7 36.94 12.02 57.48
C LEU A 7 37.02 10.71 56.67
N PHE A 8 37.26 9.59 57.37
CA PHE A 8 37.30 8.25 56.70
C PHE A 8 35.91 7.77 56.31
N LEU A 9 34.88 8.09 57.12
CA LEU A 9 33.48 7.70 56.79
C LEU A 9 32.93 8.52 55.58
N ILE A 10 33.27 9.81 55.49
CA ILE A 10 32.88 10.64 54.37
C ILE A 10 33.55 10.24 53.05
N CYS A 11 34.85 9.77 53.11
CA CYS A 11 35.55 9.27 51.94
C CYS A 11 34.96 7.94 51.43
N CYS A 12 34.50 7.06 52.33
CA CYS A 12 33.86 5.78 51.93
C CYS A 12 32.44 6.03 51.36
N ILE A 13 31.73 7.05 51.80
CA ILE A 13 30.40 7.40 51.22
C ILE A 13 30.55 8.04 49.83
N LEU A 14 31.61 8.82 49.60
CA LEU A 14 31.88 9.44 48.28
C LEU A 14 32.43 8.43 47.24
N LEU A 15 33.08 7.34 47.66
CA LEU A 15 33.53 6.29 46.75
C LEU A 15 32.44 5.26 46.45
N GLY A 16 31.37 5.19 47.25
CA GLY A 16 30.26 4.25 47.04
C GLY A 16 29.18 4.74 46.06
N SER A 17 29.22 6.00 45.57
CA SER A 17 28.17 6.59 44.76
C SER A 17 28.50 6.76 43.26
N MET A 18 29.61 6.20 42.77
CA MET A 18 29.87 6.07 41.34
C MET A 18 29.57 4.67 40.81
N ILE A 19 28.43 4.09 41.15
CA ILE A 19 27.83 3.08 40.31
C ILE A 19 27.12 3.89 39.21
N LEU A 20 27.84 4.19 38.14
CA LEU A 20 27.22 4.62 36.90
C LEU A 20 26.18 3.54 36.56
N PRO A 21 24.92 3.91 36.30
CA PRO A 21 23.98 2.93 35.78
C PRO A 21 24.61 2.38 34.50
N VAL A 22 24.96 1.12 34.52
CA VAL A 22 25.19 0.37 33.26
C VAL A 22 23.85 0.50 32.55
N GLN A 23 23.77 1.40 31.58
CA GLN A 23 22.64 1.40 30.67
C GLN A 23 22.59 -0.02 30.11
N ALA A 24 21.54 -0.75 30.45
CA ALA A 24 21.27 -2.01 29.80
C ALA A 24 21.13 -1.67 28.31
N GLN A 25 22.19 -1.94 27.56
CA GLN A 25 22.18 -1.77 26.12
C GLN A 25 21.08 -2.71 25.62
N ASN A 26 19.99 -2.15 25.11
CA ASN A 26 18.92 -2.96 24.58
C ASN A 26 19.54 -3.94 23.58
N ALA A 27 19.25 -5.21 23.76
CA ALA A 27 19.74 -6.24 22.84
C ALA A 27 19.34 -5.87 21.40
N PRO A 28 20.24 -5.97 20.42
CA PRO A 28 19.90 -5.74 19.02
C PRO A 28 18.75 -6.68 18.64
N THR A 29 17.78 -6.15 17.92
CA THR A 29 16.58 -6.90 17.50
C THR A 29 16.52 -6.90 15.99
N LEU A 30 16.23 -8.06 15.42
CA LEU A 30 15.95 -8.20 13.99
C LEU A 30 14.72 -7.37 13.60
N SER A 31 14.68 -6.91 12.37
CA SER A 31 13.49 -6.31 11.77
C SER A 31 13.27 -6.84 10.36
N LEU A 32 12.01 -7.02 9.97
CA LEU A 32 11.59 -7.45 8.64
C LEU A 32 10.85 -6.30 7.96
N THR A 33 11.25 -5.98 6.75
CA THR A 33 10.61 -4.99 5.88
C THR A 33 10.35 -5.58 4.51
N GLN A 34 9.27 -5.13 3.86
CA GLN A 34 8.98 -5.42 2.47
C GLN A 34 9.21 -4.11 1.69
N PRO A 35 10.29 -4.00 0.90
CA PRO A 35 10.62 -2.76 0.20
C PRO A 35 9.61 -2.42 -0.90
N ASP A 36 9.10 -3.43 -1.62
CA ASP A 36 8.18 -3.25 -2.74
C ASP A 36 6.88 -4.01 -2.53
N THR A 37 5.77 -3.47 -3.02
CA THR A 37 4.49 -4.18 -3.05
C THR A 37 4.49 -5.24 -4.14
N ALA A 38 3.80 -6.36 -3.91
CA ALA A 38 3.65 -7.44 -4.88
C ALA A 38 2.17 -7.72 -5.17
N LEU A 39 1.89 -8.29 -6.33
CA LEU A 39 0.57 -8.81 -6.70
C LEU A 39 0.51 -10.32 -6.45
N PRO A 40 -0.69 -10.89 -6.29
CA PRO A 40 -0.86 -12.35 -6.33
C PRO A 40 -0.20 -12.96 -7.58
N GLY A 41 0.47 -14.10 -7.40
CA GLY A 41 1.24 -14.76 -8.46
C GLY A 41 2.62 -14.17 -8.75
N GLN A 42 3.01 -13.09 -8.08
CA GLN A 42 4.32 -12.47 -8.24
C GLN A 42 5.29 -12.86 -7.12
N ASP A 43 6.57 -12.67 -7.39
CA ASP A 43 7.61 -12.80 -6.37
C ASP A 43 7.55 -11.57 -5.44
N VAL A 44 7.70 -11.82 -4.15
CA VAL A 44 7.78 -10.80 -3.11
C VAL A 44 9.11 -10.93 -2.38
N THR A 45 9.75 -9.79 -2.13
CA THR A 45 11.02 -9.74 -1.42
C THR A 45 10.83 -9.13 -0.04
N LEU A 46 11.42 -9.75 0.97
CA LEU A 46 11.53 -9.24 2.31
C LEU A 46 13.01 -8.98 2.63
N GLU A 47 13.27 -7.92 3.34
CA GLU A 47 14.61 -7.60 3.84
C GLU A 47 14.66 -7.81 5.35
N LEU A 48 15.66 -8.57 5.81
CA LEU A 48 15.97 -8.75 7.21
C LEU A 48 17.12 -7.82 7.58
N SER A 49 16.89 -6.98 8.57
CA SER A 49 17.83 -5.96 9.03
C SER A 49 18.23 -6.19 10.48
N LEU A 50 19.45 -5.79 10.81
CA LEU A 50 19.98 -5.73 12.16
C LEU A 50 20.63 -4.36 12.38
N PRO A 51 20.43 -3.69 13.53
CA PRO A 51 21.16 -2.46 13.83
C PRO A 51 22.66 -2.73 13.93
N ALA A 52 23.47 -1.70 13.80
CA ALA A 52 24.93 -1.78 13.81
C ALA A 52 25.45 -2.79 14.86
N THR A 53 25.90 -3.95 14.39
CA THR A 53 26.24 -5.11 15.22
C THR A 53 27.41 -5.86 14.62
N SER A 54 28.39 -6.23 15.45
CA SER A 54 29.48 -7.12 15.06
C SER A 54 29.08 -8.55 15.36
N LEU A 55 29.17 -9.46 14.39
CA LEU A 55 28.89 -10.88 14.58
C LEU A 55 29.82 -11.76 13.75
N ALA A 56 30.07 -12.96 14.23
CA ALA A 56 30.81 -14.00 13.50
C ALA A 56 29.89 -15.16 13.08
N GLY A 57 28.70 -15.24 13.62
CA GLY A 57 27.75 -16.23 13.18
C GLY A 57 26.39 -16.05 13.83
N GLY A 58 25.39 -16.72 13.26
CA GLY A 58 24.03 -16.65 13.76
C GLY A 58 23.15 -17.77 13.22
N PHE A 59 22.21 -18.20 14.05
CA PHE A 59 21.15 -19.13 13.68
C PHE A 59 19.79 -18.50 13.95
N MET A 60 18.93 -18.54 12.95
CA MET A 60 17.56 -18.03 13.05
C MET A 60 16.60 -18.92 12.26
N ARG A 61 15.31 -18.80 12.57
CA ARG A 61 14.24 -19.50 11.87
C ARG A 61 13.25 -18.49 11.33
N PHE A 62 13.12 -18.46 10.01
CA PHE A 62 12.10 -17.69 9.31
C PHE A 62 10.86 -18.57 9.06
N THR A 63 9.65 -18.03 9.29
CA THR A 63 8.39 -18.74 9.05
C THR A 63 7.44 -17.93 8.19
N TYR A 64 6.75 -18.64 7.29
CA TYR A 64 5.77 -18.10 6.37
C TYR A 64 4.67 -19.13 6.10
N ASP A 65 3.55 -18.72 5.50
CA ASP A 65 2.47 -19.64 5.12
C ASP A 65 2.82 -20.37 3.82
N ALA A 66 3.22 -21.63 3.93
CA ALA A 66 3.61 -22.47 2.78
C ALA A 66 2.43 -22.90 1.90
N SER A 67 1.19 -22.66 2.31
CA SER A 67 0.03 -22.90 1.44
C SER A 67 -0.15 -21.81 0.39
N LEU A 68 0.40 -20.61 0.64
CA LEU A 68 0.26 -19.43 -0.20
C LEU A 68 1.58 -18.95 -0.80
N PHE A 69 2.70 -19.32 -0.19
CA PHE A 69 4.02 -18.86 -0.61
C PHE A 69 5.02 -20.01 -0.73
N THR A 70 5.95 -19.87 -1.65
CA THR A 70 7.07 -20.81 -1.84
C THR A 70 8.38 -20.04 -1.76
N LEU A 71 9.34 -20.53 -0.97
CA LEU A 71 10.68 -19.94 -0.90
C LEU A 71 11.39 -20.10 -2.25
N LYS A 72 11.85 -18.99 -2.79
CA LYS A 72 12.66 -18.93 -4.02
C LYS A 72 14.15 -18.89 -3.69
N ASN A 73 14.53 -17.95 -2.85
CA ASN A 73 15.93 -17.68 -2.56
C ASN A 73 16.09 -16.92 -1.25
N ILE A 74 17.25 -17.11 -0.61
CA ILE A 74 17.76 -16.21 0.43
C ILE A 74 19.18 -15.80 0.01
N ALA A 75 19.46 -14.51 0.05
CA ALA A 75 20.75 -13.95 -0.36
C ALA A 75 21.26 -12.92 0.65
N LEU A 76 22.59 -12.82 0.76
CA LEU A 76 23.25 -11.73 1.47
C LEU A 76 23.10 -10.43 0.65
N LEU A 77 22.73 -9.34 1.32
CA LEU A 77 22.63 -7.99 0.73
C LEU A 77 23.92 -7.18 0.93
N GLN A 78 24.67 -7.50 1.96
CA GLN A 78 25.97 -6.87 2.20
C GLN A 78 27.06 -7.74 1.57
N ASP A 79 27.89 -7.11 0.74
CA ASP A 79 29.02 -7.75 0.08
C ASP A 79 30.14 -8.00 1.11
N THR A 80 30.02 -9.11 1.80
CA THR A 80 31.00 -9.55 2.76
C THR A 80 31.45 -10.95 2.36
N ASP A 81 32.53 -11.06 1.60
CA ASP A 81 33.21 -12.31 1.27
C ASP A 81 33.54 -13.17 2.54
N ALA A 82 33.43 -12.53 3.70
CA ALA A 82 33.71 -13.15 4.98
C ALA A 82 32.54 -13.92 5.59
N LEU A 83 31.26 -13.63 5.15
CA LEU A 83 30.07 -14.24 5.73
C LEU A 83 29.49 -15.31 4.81
N THR A 84 29.38 -16.52 5.31
CA THR A 84 28.75 -17.66 4.61
C THR A 84 27.31 -17.80 5.04
N LEU A 85 26.41 -17.93 4.05
CA LEU A 85 24.99 -18.19 4.26
C LEU A 85 24.65 -19.62 3.87
N THR A 86 23.98 -20.34 4.76
CA THR A 86 23.38 -21.64 4.47
C THR A 86 21.94 -21.64 4.97
N TYR A 87 21.02 -22.19 4.19
CA TYR A 87 19.63 -22.31 4.63
C TYR A 87 18.99 -23.63 4.20
N HIS A 88 17.97 -24.04 4.96
CA HIS A 88 17.17 -25.21 4.67
C HIS A 88 15.69 -24.88 4.90
N ASP A 89 14.87 -25.03 3.86
CA ASP A 89 13.42 -24.87 3.93
C ASP A 89 12.75 -26.20 4.26
N ALA A 90 11.93 -26.18 5.29
CA ALA A 90 11.08 -27.29 5.72
C ALA A 90 9.60 -26.91 5.57
N ASN A 91 9.21 -26.52 4.35
CA ASN A 91 7.84 -26.19 3.96
C ASN A 91 7.19 -25.13 4.87
N GLY A 92 7.65 -23.89 4.75
CA GLY A 92 7.17 -22.74 5.51
C GLY A 92 7.94 -22.44 6.79
N SER A 93 8.97 -23.25 7.09
CA SER A 93 9.90 -22.99 8.20
C SER A 93 11.34 -23.13 7.70
N VAL A 94 12.00 -22.01 7.55
CA VAL A 94 13.37 -21.94 7.01
C VAL A 94 14.37 -21.75 8.13
N ASN A 95 15.28 -22.71 8.27
CA ASN A 95 16.44 -22.55 9.14
C ASN A 95 17.53 -21.81 8.35
N ILE A 96 18.05 -20.73 8.91
CA ILE A 96 19.07 -19.88 8.30
C ILE A 96 20.28 -19.88 9.22
N LEU A 97 21.44 -20.22 8.68
CA LEU A 97 22.72 -20.22 9.36
C LEU A 97 23.66 -19.22 8.68
N LEU A 98 24.25 -18.38 9.48
CA LEU A 98 25.34 -17.47 9.12
C LEU A 98 26.60 -17.91 9.82
N ASP A 99 27.73 -17.90 9.13
CA ASP A 99 29.03 -18.28 9.69
C ASP A 99 30.16 -17.48 9.04
N ALA A 100 31.13 -17.06 9.84
CA ALA A 100 32.29 -16.31 9.39
C ALA A 100 33.54 -16.69 10.20
N ALA A 101 34.69 -16.64 9.55
CA ALA A 101 35.98 -16.90 10.19
C ALA A 101 36.46 -15.78 11.14
N GLN A 102 35.81 -14.61 11.06
CA GLN A 102 36.09 -13.39 11.86
C GLN A 102 34.83 -12.59 12.07
N ASN A 103 34.87 -11.65 13.01
CA ASN A 103 33.76 -10.74 13.24
C ASN A 103 33.51 -9.88 12.00
N VAL A 104 32.25 -9.82 11.55
CA VAL A 104 31.75 -9.02 10.44
C VAL A 104 30.82 -7.96 11.00
N GLN A 105 30.98 -6.72 10.55
CA GLN A 105 30.11 -5.63 10.94
C GLN A 105 28.85 -5.63 10.05
N ILE A 106 27.70 -5.79 10.65
CA ILE A 106 26.39 -5.66 10.00
C ILE A 106 25.77 -4.34 10.41
N ASP A 107 25.17 -3.62 9.46
CA ASP A 107 24.42 -2.41 9.73
C ASP A 107 23.28 -2.26 8.71
N GLY A 108 22.03 -2.33 9.18
CA GLY A 108 20.83 -2.30 8.34
C GLY A 108 20.48 -3.63 7.69
N ALA A 109 19.97 -3.60 6.47
CA ALA A 109 19.54 -4.79 5.73
C ALA A 109 20.75 -5.66 5.35
N PHE A 110 20.69 -6.94 5.72
CA PHE A 110 21.79 -7.88 5.46
C PHE A 110 21.37 -9.18 4.76
N LEU A 111 20.08 -9.53 4.83
CA LEU A 111 19.51 -10.66 4.08
C LEU A 111 18.31 -10.21 3.26
N SER A 112 18.22 -10.77 2.05
CA SER A 112 17.05 -10.73 1.20
C SER A 112 16.38 -12.09 1.18
N ILE A 113 15.08 -12.18 1.41
CA ILE A 113 14.27 -13.39 1.37
C ILE A 113 13.23 -13.21 0.27
N SER A 114 13.33 -14.00 -0.80
CA SER A 114 12.41 -13.98 -1.92
C SER A 114 11.43 -15.14 -1.83
N LEU A 115 10.14 -14.82 -1.85
CA LEU A 115 9.04 -15.77 -1.84
C LEU A 115 8.22 -15.59 -3.13
N ALA A 116 7.77 -16.69 -3.76
CA ALA A 116 6.74 -16.62 -4.79
C ALA A 116 5.37 -16.78 -4.14
N SER A 117 4.44 -15.88 -4.40
CA SER A 117 3.03 -16.07 -4.03
C SER A 117 2.34 -16.96 -5.06
N CYS A 118 1.35 -17.77 -4.63
CA CYS A 118 0.51 -18.50 -5.57
C CYS A 118 -0.48 -17.54 -6.27
N GLU A 119 -0.96 -17.95 -7.45
CA GLU A 119 -1.94 -17.15 -8.22
C GLU A 119 -3.29 -17.02 -7.50
N GLU A 120 -3.65 -17.99 -6.65
CA GLU A 120 -4.89 -17.98 -5.88
C GLU A 120 -4.78 -17.17 -4.57
N ALA A 121 -3.58 -16.69 -4.20
CA ALA A 121 -3.41 -15.83 -3.04
C ALA A 121 -4.26 -14.57 -3.21
N GLN A 122 -5.00 -14.19 -2.18
CA GLN A 122 -5.82 -12.98 -2.24
C GLN A 122 -4.98 -11.75 -1.85
N PRO A 123 -5.31 -10.56 -2.35
CA PRO A 123 -4.76 -9.32 -1.80
C PRO A 123 -5.01 -9.23 -0.30
N GLY A 124 -3.99 -8.81 0.45
CA GLY A 124 -4.08 -8.77 1.91
C GLY A 124 -2.73 -8.80 2.59
N SER A 125 -2.77 -8.95 3.91
CA SER A 125 -1.58 -8.96 4.76
C SER A 125 -1.39 -10.33 5.41
N TYR A 126 -0.20 -10.90 5.28
CA TYR A 126 0.16 -12.22 5.74
C TYR A 126 1.29 -12.13 6.75
N ALA A 127 1.10 -12.77 7.90
CA ALA A 127 2.10 -12.74 8.95
C ALA A 127 3.32 -13.58 8.57
N VAL A 128 4.50 -13.04 8.83
CA VAL A 128 5.80 -13.70 8.75
C VAL A 128 6.58 -13.45 10.03
N SER A 129 7.49 -14.32 10.38
CA SER A 129 8.33 -14.10 11.57
C SER A 129 9.74 -14.62 11.39
N CYS A 130 10.66 -13.99 12.08
CA CYS A 130 12.01 -14.48 12.24
C CYS A 130 12.31 -14.66 13.73
N THR A 131 12.47 -15.91 14.16
CA THR A 131 12.73 -16.25 15.55
C THR A 131 14.19 -16.61 15.77
N VAL A 132 14.74 -16.18 16.90
CA VAL A 132 16.06 -16.56 17.40
C VAL A 132 15.82 -17.55 18.54
N PRO A 133 16.18 -18.85 18.40
CA PRO A 133 15.77 -19.89 19.32
C PRO A 133 16.28 -19.71 20.75
N ASP A 134 17.51 -19.26 20.92
CA ASP A 134 18.11 -19.02 22.22
C ASP A 134 19.16 -17.90 22.17
N ALA A 135 19.62 -17.46 23.35
CA ALA A 135 20.57 -16.35 23.49
C ALA A 135 21.97 -16.66 22.93
N SER A 136 22.30 -17.92 22.66
CA SER A 136 23.56 -18.36 22.06
C SER A 136 23.46 -18.57 20.55
N SER A 137 22.28 -18.34 19.97
CA SER A 137 22.05 -18.50 18.52
C SER A 137 22.88 -17.54 17.68
N PHE A 138 23.23 -16.37 18.22
CA PHE A 138 24.18 -15.44 17.60
C PHE A 138 25.44 -15.32 18.46
N TYR A 139 26.58 -15.11 17.82
CA TYR A 139 27.85 -14.99 18.52
C TYR A 139 28.84 -14.07 17.81
N THR A 140 29.79 -13.58 18.60
CA THR A 140 31.03 -12.93 18.16
C THR A 140 32.23 -13.80 18.50
N LEU A 141 33.40 -13.47 17.96
CA LEU A 141 34.67 -14.08 18.31
C LEU A 141 35.51 -13.10 19.12
N ASN A 142 36.15 -13.63 20.18
CA ASN A 142 37.26 -12.94 20.87
C ASN A 142 38.56 -13.01 20.07
N ASP A 143 39.59 -12.30 20.52
CA ASP A 143 40.92 -12.30 19.92
C ASP A 143 41.60 -13.72 19.96
N ASP A 144 41.20 -14.56 20.87
CA ASP A 144 41.66 -15.94 20.98
C ASP A 144 40.85 -16.94 20.15
N GLY A 145 39.86 -16.45 19.40
CA GLY A 145 38.96 -17.27 18.59
C GLY A 145 37.81 -17.93 19.35
N SER A 146 37.68 -17.70 20.66
CA SER A 146 36.56 -18.23 21.44
C SER A 146 35.27 -17.48 21.12
N THR A 147 34.14 -18.21 21.12
CA THR A 147 32.81 -17.64 20.86
C THR A 147 32.26 -16.96 22.10
N VAL A 148 31.65 -15.79 21.88
CA VAL A 148 30.90 -15.02 22.88
C VAL A 148 29.45 -14.89 22.44
N PRO A 149 28.49 -15.42 23.20
CA PRO A 149 27.07 -15.27 22.86
C PRO A 149 26.66 -13.81 22.69
N LEU A 150 25.92 -13.53 21.62
CA LEU A 150 25.31 -12.25 21.32
C LEU A 150 23.80 -12.38 21.43
N ASN A 151 23.20 -11.71 22.41
CA ASN A 151 21.75 -11.75 22.58
C ASN A 151 21.08 -10.91 21.50
N VAL A 152 20.45 -11.58 20.52
CA VAL A 152 19.69 -10.94 19.43
C VAL A 152 18.22 -11.29 19.58
N GLY A 153 17.36 -10.29 19.51
CA GLY A 153 15.91 -10.49 19.51
C GLY A 153 15.38 -10.87 18.13
N GLY A 154 14.42 -11.80 18.08
CA GLY A 154 13.66 -12.09 16.86
C GLY A 154 12.67 -10.99 16.51
N CYS A 155 12.00 -11.10 15.36
CA CYS A 155 11.00 -10.13 14.89
C CYS A 155 9.77 -10.80 14.28
N GLN A 156 8.70 -10.02 14.20
CA GLN A 156 7.52 -10.31 13.38
C GLN A 156 7.42 -9.27 12.27
N GLY A 157 6.89 -9.67 11.14
CA GLY A 157 6.68 -8.81 9.99
C GLY A 157 5.39 -9.17 9.28
N THR A 158 5.09 -8.39 8.28
CA THR A 158 3.92 -8.59 7.44
C THR A 158 4.34 -8.54 5.98
N LEU A 159 3.91 -9.52 5.23
CA LEU A 159 3.99 -9.56 3.79
C LEU A 159 2.67 -9.07 3.24
N THR A 160 2.69 -8.12 2.32
CA THR A 160 1.49 -7.51 1.76
C THR A 160 1.41 -7.76 0.26
N LEU A 161 0.30 -8.37 -0.16
CA LEU A 161 -0.11 -8.43 -1.56
C LEU A 161 -1.18 -7.39 -1.82
N THR A 162 -1.03 -6.65 -2.91
CA THR A 162 -1.96 -5.58 -3.30
C THR A 162 -2.87 -6.04 -4.43
N ASP A 163 -4.03 -5.40 -4.55
CA ASP A 163 -4.88 -5.58 -5.72
C ASP A 163 -4.15 -5.15 -7.00
N PRO A 164 -4.39 -5.84 -8.12
CA PRO A 164 -3.96 -5.34 -9.42
C PRO A 164 -4.51 -3.92 -9.65
N PRO A 165 -3.73 -3.02 -10.24
CA PRO A 165 -4.24 -1.70 -10.58
C PRO A 165 -5.44 -1.87 -11.51
N LEU A 166 -6.52 -1.14 -11.21
CA LEU A 166 -7.68 -1.12 -12.10
C LEU A 166 -7.24 -0.61 -13.48
N PRO A 167 -7.75 -1.19 -14.57
CA PRO A 167 -7.50 -0.65 -15.89
C PRO A 167 -8.04 0.79 -15.96
N PRO A 168 -7.49 1.66 -16.81
CA PRO A 168 -8.02 2.99 -17.02
C PRO A 168 -9.49 2.89 -17.45
N CYS A 169 -10.33 3.79 -16.94
CA CYS A 169 -11.73 3.82 -17.32
C CYS A 169 -11.85 4.16 -18.80
N PRO A 170 -12.49 3.35 -19.63
CA PRO A 170 -12.68 3.64 -21.04
C PRO A 170 -13.79 4.70 -21.27
N ALA A 171 -14.43 5.20 -20.21
CA ALA A 171 -15.44 6.25 -20.28
C ALA A 171 -14.86 7.60 -19.85
N ARG A 172 -15.38 8.68 -20.47
CA ARG A 172 -15.08 10.06 -20.08
C ARG A 172 -16.32 10.93 -20.20
N TYR A 173 -16.47 11.87 -19.29
CA TYR A 173 -17.52 12.88 -19.38
C TYR A 173 -17.28 13.77 -20.59
N LEU A 174 -18.36 14.10 -21.33
CA LEU A 174 -18.30 15.00 -22.49
C LEU A 174 -18.91 16.36 -22.19
N ALA A 175 -20.18 16.36 -21.82
CA ALA A 175 -20.96 17.57 -21.69
C ALA A 175 -22.27 17.32 -20.94
N CYS A 176 -22.97 18.39 -20.60
CA CYS A 176 -24.38 18.36 -20.26
C CYS A 176 -25.19 19.16 -21.29
N GLN A 177 -26.41 18.75 -21.49
CA GLN A 177 -27.42 19.46 -22.29
C GLN A 177 -28.59 19.83 -21.38
N GLU A 178 -29.09 21.03 -21.51
CA GLU A 178 -30.19 21.50 -20.70
C GLU A 178 -31.45 21.71 -21.56
N THR A 179 -32.59 21.50 -20.93
CA THR A 179 -33.87 21.90 -21.49
C THR A 179 -34.35 23.19 -20.82
N ASN A 180 -35.19 23.96 -21.51
CA ASN A 180 -35.77 25.14 -20.92
C ASN A 180 -36.51 24.83 -19.61
N PRO A 181 -36.38 25.67 -18.57
CA PRO A 181 -37.07 25.47 -17.30
C PRO A 181 -38.58 25.34 -17.50
N LYS A 182 -39.15 24.31 -16.88
CA LYS A 182 -40.60 24.10 -16.81
C LYS A 182 -41.01 23.81 -15.38
N ASP A 183 -41.98 24.51 -14.87
CA ASP A 183 -42.48 24.35 -13.49
C ASP A 183 -41.38 24.46 -12.42
N GLY A 184 -40.42 25.36 -12.64
CA GLY A 184 -39.28 25.57 -11.73
C GLY A 184 -38.22 24.45 -11.76
N LYS A 185 -38.29 23.52 -12.72
CA LYS A 185 -37.32 22.44 -12.92
C LYS A 185 -36.63 22.55 -14.26
N ILE A 186 -35.35 22.12 -14.28
CA ILE A 186 -34.55 21.95 -15.50
C ILE A 186 -34.25 20.47 -15.65
N SER A 187 -34.39 19.94 -16.86
CA SER A 187 -33.87 18.63 -17.20
C SER A 187 -32.44 18.77 -17.70
N VAL A 188 -31.50 18.13 -17.00
CA VAL A 188 -30.09 18.10 -17.35
C VAL A 188 -29.79 16.73 -17.92
N ARG A 189 -29.41 16.68 -19.20
CA ARG A 189 -28.95 15.48 -19.87
C ARG A 189 -27.43 15.43 -19.79
N LEU A 190 -26.92 14.45 -19.09
CA LEU A 190 -25.49 14.17 -18.92
C LEU A 190 -25.04 13.29 -20.08
N CYS A 191 -23.88 13.59 -20.63
CA CYS A 191 -23.32 12.87 -21.77
C CYS A 191 -21.90 12.41 -21.44
N ALA A 192 -21.60 11.14 -21.74
CA ALA A 192 -20.24 10.60 -21.65
C ALA A 192 -19.93 9.76 -22.89
N LEU A 193 -18.65 9.67 -23.22
CA LEU A 193 -18.11 8.86 -24.29
C LEU A 193 -17.51 7.59 -23.70
N VAL A 194 -17.75 6.46 -24.35
CA VAL A 194 -17.02 5.21 -24.15
C VAL A 194 -16.19 4.94 -25.38
N ASP A 195 -14.92 4.61 -25.19
CA ASP A 195 -13.99 4.31 -26.29
C ASP A 195 -14.50 3.12 -27.14
N ALA A 196 -14.28 3.17 -28.44
CA ALA A 196 -14.83 2.21 -29.41
C ALA A 196 -14.39 0.77 -29.16
N ASP A 197 -13.21 0.58 -28.59
CA ASP A 197 -12.64 -0.76 -28.29
C ASP A 197 -13.29 -1.45 -27.10
N ALA A 198 -14.10 -0.72 -26.31
CA ALA A 198 -14.78 -1.28 -25.16
C ALA A 198 -16.05 -2.01 -25.59
N THR A 199 -16.05 -3.34 -25.50
CA THR A 199 -17.26 -4.16 -25.72
C THR A 199 -18.13 -4.10 -24.48
N LEU A 200 -19.11 -3.19 -24.47
CA LEU A 200 -20.04 -2.99 -23.35
C LEU A 200 -21.48 -3.27 -23.77
N SER A 201 -22.24 -3.88 -22.87
CA SER A 201 -23.68 -4.06 -23.01
C SER A 201 -24.42 -2.92 -22.35
N ARG A 202 -25.69 -2.72 -22.73
CA ARG A 202 -26.57 -1.76 -22.04
C ARG A 202 -26.73 -2.17 -20.57
N GLY A 203 -26.36 -1.28 -19.65
CA GLY A 203 -26.34 -1.57 -18.21
C GLY A 203 -24.92 -1.70 -17.65
N ASP A 204 -23.92 -1.84 -18.54
CA ASP A 204 -22.51 -1.87 -18.14
C ASP A 204 -21.90 -0.46 -17.98
N TYR A 205 -22.69 0.59 -18.18
CA TYR A 205 -22.26 1.98 -18.05
C TYR A 205 -23.35 2.84 -17.41
N GLY A 206 -22.94 3.97 -16.86
CA GLY A 206 -23.86 4.90 -16.21
C GLY A 206 -23.12 6.05 -15.54
N PHE A 207 -23.85 6.70 -14.64
CA PHE A 207 -23.35 7.83 -13.87
C PHE A 207 -23.65 7.66 -12.39
N ILE A 208 -22.70 7.98 -11.56
CA ILE A 208 -22.92 8.30 -10.14
C ILE A 208 -22.99 9.81 -10.03
N LEU A 209 -24.01 10.29 -9.34
CA LEU A 209 -24.28 11.70 -9.15
C LEU A 209 -24.40 12.03 -7.68
N ALA A 210 -23.84 13.17 -7.29
CA ALA A 210 -24.18 13.80 -6.03
C ALA A 210 -24.79 15.18 -6.36
N VAL A 211 -26.07 15.34 -6.04
CA VAL A 211 -26.81 16.61 -6.22
C VAL A 211 -26.88 17.31 -4.89
N THR A 212 -26.26 18.47 -4.80
CA THR A 212 -26.25 19.32 -3.59
C THR A 212 -27.08 20.57 -3.84
N ASP A 213 -28.06 20.81 -2.99
CA ASP A 213 -28.94 21.98 -2.99
C ASP A 213 -29.14 22.47 -1.56
N ALA A 214 -30.11 23.38 -1.36
CA ALA A 214 -30.41 23.95 -0.03
C ALA A 214 -30.86 22.89 1.00
N ASP A 215 -31.41 21.77 0.55
CA ASP A 215 -31.94 20.69 1.37
C ASP A 215 -30.85 19.65 1.73
N GLY A 216 -29.64 19.75 1.15
CA GLY A 216 -28.49 18.88 1.38
C GLY A 216 -28.02 18.16 0.14
N THR A 217 -27.20 17.11 0.35
CA THR A 217 -26.63 16.29 -0.74
C THR A 217 -27.41 14.99 -0.88
N ARG A 218 -27.74 14.64 -2.12
CA ARG A 218 -28.40 13.38 -2.48
C ARG A 218 -27.54 12.64 -3.49
N GLU A 219 -27.28 11.36 -3.24
CA GLU A 219 -26.57 10.51 -4.18
C GLU A 219 -27.55 9.69 -5.03
N LEU A 220 -27.25 9.58 -6.31
CA LEU A 220 -28.07 8.87 -7.29
C LEU A 220 -27.15 8.04 -8.19
N THR A 221 -27.54 6.80 -8.47
CA THR A 221 -26.90 5.97 -9.48
C THR A 221 -27.84 5.82 -10.67
N LEU A 222 -27.41 6.31 -11.83
CA LEU A 222 -28.15 6.19 -13.08
C LEU A 222 -27.46 5.15 -13.96
N GLY A 223 -28.05 3.96 -14.06
CA GLY A 223 -27.55 2.90 -14.93
C GLY A 223 -28.42 2.70 -16.16
N GLY A 224 -27.93 1.92 -17.12
CA GLY A 224 -28.68 1.55 -18.32
C GLY A 224 -29.03 2.72 -19.24
N SER A 225 -28.14 3.68 -19.33
CA SER A 225 -28.29 4.91 -20.06
C SER A 225 -28.60 4.68 -21.56
N GLU A 226 -29.20 5.64 -22.21
CA GLU A 226 -29.49 5.62 -23.64
C GLU A 226 -28.23 5.88 -24.45
N ILE A 227 -27.99 5.07 -25.50
CA ILE A 227 -26.93 5.31 -26.47
C ILE A 227 -27.41 6.27 -27.53
N CYS A 228 -26.59 7.27 -27.82
CA CYS A 228 -26.90 8.30 -28.83
C CYS A 228 -25.82 8.29 -29.92
N SER A 229 -26.25 8.55 -31.16
CA SER A 229 -25.32 8.73 -32.27
C SER A 229 -24.67 10.11 -32.32
N GLN A 230 -25.30 11.10 -31.66
CA GLN A 230 -24.82 12.48 -31.64
C GLN A 230 -25.31 13.25 -30.40
N ILE A 231 -24.60 14.30 -30.05
CA ILE A 231 -24.97 15.29 -29.05
C ILE A 231 -24.71 16.71 -29.55
N ASP A 232 -25.52 17.65 -29.11
CA ASP A 232 -25.29 19.08 -29.35
C ASP A 232 -24.67 19.72 -28.08
N GLY A 233 -23.64 20.53 -28.25
CA GLY A 233 -23.02 21.25 -27.14
C GLY A 233 -22.24 22.47 -27.62
N GLY A 234 -22.42 23.62 -26.94
CA GLY A 234 -21.71 24.86 -27.26
C GLY A 234 -21.96 25.38 -28.69
N GLY A 235 -23.15 25.11 -29.27
CA GLY A 235 -23.49 25.50 -30.64
C GLY A 235 -22.88 24.60 -31.74
N LYS A 236 -22.33 23.44 -31.38
CA LYS A 236 -21.78 22.47 -32.29
C LYS A 236 -22.37 21.09 -32.00
N THR A 237 -22.61 20.30 -33.07
CA THR A 237 -23.02 18.91 -32.99
C THR A 237 -21.74 18.02 -33.02
N TYR A 238 -21.67 17.08 -32.14
CA TYR A 238 -20.59 16.04 -32.07
C TYR A 238 -21.21 14.68 -32.37
N THR A 239 -20.68 13.96 -33.31
CA THR A 239 -21.10 12.59 -33.61
C THR A 239 -20.24 11.58 -32.88
N ALA A 240 -20.78 10.39 -32.58
CA ALA A 240 -20.05 9.29 -31.97
C ALA A 240 -18.82 8.87 -32.82
N ASP A 241 -19.00 8.84 -34.14
CA ASP A 241 -17.94 8.48 -35.09
C ASP A 241 -16.78 9.49 -35.08
N GLU A 242 -17.08 10.81 -35.05
CA GLU A 242 -16.05 11.86 -34.93
C GLU A 242 -15.30 11.81 -33.61
N LEU A 243 -15.94 11.34 -32.54
CA LEU A 243 -15.35 11.21 -31.22
C LEU A 243 -14.63 9.87 -31.00
N GLY A 244 -14.77 8.92 -31.94
CA GLY A 244 -14.11 7.62 -31.90
C GLY A 244 -14.65 6.69 -30.82
N GLY A 245 -15.96 6.71 -30.54
CA GLY A 245 -16.56 5.87 -29.51
C GLY A 245 -18.08 5.89 -29.52
N SER A 246 -18.68 5.41 -28.44
CA SER A 246 -20.14 5.42 -28.23
C SER A 246 -20.52 6.47 -27.20
N ILE A 247 -21.54 7.31 -27.51
CA ILE A 247 -22.05 8.31 -26.60
C ILE A 247 -23.21 7.72 -25.81
N TYR A 248 -23.12 7.74 -24.50
CA TYR A 248 -24.23 7.38 -23.64
C TYR A 248 -24.68 8.56 -22.78
N THR A 249 -26.00 8.58 -22.47
CA THR A 249 -26.61 9.70 -21.79
C THR A 249 -27.52 9.23 -20.66
N ALA A 250 -27.68 10.10 -19.66
CA ALA A 250 -28.69 9.96 -18.64
C ALA A 250 -29.29 11.36 -18.37
N THR A 251 -30.60 11.42 -18.07
CA THR A 251 -31.29 12.68 -17.82
C THR A 251 -31.78 12.72 -16.38
N ILE A 252 -31.56 13.85 -15.71
CA ILE A 252 -32.12 14.13 -14.39
C ILE A 252 -32.89 15.42 -14.42
N SER A 253 -33.89 15.54 -13.55
CA SER A 253 -34.62 16.79 -13.33
C SER A 253 -34.20 17.42 -12.01
N VAL A 254 -33.72 18.64 -12.05
CA VAL A 254 -33.25 19.40 -10.89
C VAL A 254 -34.01 20.71 -10.76
N MET A 255 -34.01 21.30 -9.57
CA MET A 255 -34.62 22.62 -9.38
C MET A 255 -33.83 23.70 -10.11
N ALA A 256 -34.52 24.57 -10.80
CA ALA A 256 -33.95 25.72 -11.52
C ALA A 256 -33.69 26.93 -10.62
N GLN A 257 -33.64 26.76 -9.31
CA GLN A 257 -33.50 27.82 -8.33
C GLN A 257 -32.39 27.54 -7.32
N GLY A 258 -31.66 28.58 -6.96
CA GLY A 258 -30.61 28.50 -5.95
C GLY A 258 -29.28 28.04 -6.49
N GLN A 259 -28.34 27.78 -5.54
CA GLN A 259 -27.01 27.23 -5.85
C GLN A 259 -27.07 25.70 -5.84
N THR A 260 -27.47 25.11 -6.96
CA THR A 260 -27.45 23.66 -7.11
C THR A 260 -26.15 23.24 -7.76
N THR A 261 -25.46 22.27 -7.14
CA THR A 261 -24.24 21.65 -7.66
C THR A 261 -24.52 20.19 -7.96
N ILE A 262 -24.07 19.72 -9.12
CA ILE A 262 -24.16 18.32 -9.52
C ILE A 262 -22.75 17.81 -9.73
N THR A 263 -22.32 16.87 -8.92
CA THR A 263 -21.08 16.11 -9.14
C THR A 263 -21.41 14.89 -9.97
N VAL A 264 -20.70 14.68 -11.07
CA VAL A 264 -20.94 13.62 -12.06
C VAL A 264 -19.71 12.76 -12.18
N THR A 265 -19.88 11.47 -11.95
CA THR A 265 -18.82 10.46 -12.14
C THR A 265 -19.35 9.40 -13.10
N PRO A 266 -18.93 9.40 -14.37
CA PRO A 266 -19.24 8.32 -15.30
C PRO A 266 -18.58 7.02 -14.82
N TYR A 267 -19.23 5.88 -15.06
CA TYR A 267 -18.66 4.58 -14.78
C TYR A 267 -18.95 3.57 -15.89
N VAL A 268 -18.12 2.55 -15.95
CA VAL A 268 -18.34 1.32 -16.72
C VAL A 268 -18.16 0.10 -15.84
N ARG A 269 -18.84 -1.00 -16.18
CA ARG A 269 -18.66 -2.33 -15.59
C ARG A 269 -18.05 -3.25 -16.60
N MET A 270 -16.87 -3.78 -16.28
CA MET A 270 -16.14 -4.74 -17.12
C MET A 270 -15.75 -5.93 -16.26
N ASN A 271 -16.07 -7.13 -16.72
CA ASN A 271 -15.72 -8.38 -15.99
C ASN A 271 -16.16 -8.39 -14.52
N GLY A 272 -17.32 -7.81 -14.22
CA GLY A 272 -17.85 -7.73 -12.85
C GLY A 272 -17.27 -6.60 -11.99
N ILE A 273 -16.28 -5.86 -12.47
CA ILE A 273 -15.64 -4.74 -11.77
C ILE A 273 -16.23 -3.43 -12.28
N THR A 274 -16.54 -2.50 -11.36
CA THR A 274 -16.95 -1.14 -11.70
C THR A 274 -15.73 -0.23 -11.73
N ILE A 275 -15.49 0.42 -12.86
CA ILE A 275 -14.38 1.34 -13.08
C ILE A 275 -14.96 2.74 -13.25
N TYR A 276 -14.47 3.70 -12.49
CA TYR A 276 -14.96 5.07 -12.47
C TYR A 276 -14.06 5.96 -13.32
N ALA A 277 -14.69 6.85 -14.10
CA ALA A 277 -14.01 7.95 -14.77
C ALA A 277 -13.71 9.10 -13.80
N GLY A 278 -13.01 10.11 -14.29
CA GLY A 278 -12.82 11.35 -13.53
C GLY A 278 -14.15 12.01 -13.15
N THR A 279 -14.18 12.66 -12.00
CA THR A 279 -15.34 13.35 -11.47
C THR A 279 -15.41 14.77 -12.02
N TYR A 280 -16.61 15.22 -12.40
CA TYR A 280 -16.90 16.56 -12.92
C TYR A 280 -17.95 17.23 -12.05
N THR A 281 -17.80 18.53 -11.85
CA THR A 281 -18.76 19.33 -11.09
C THR A 281 -19.47 20.31 -12.01
N LEU A 282 -20.79 20.28 -11.97
CA LEU A 282 -21.67 21.24 -12.65
C LEU A 282 -22.28 22.16 -11.61
N SER A 283 -22.13 23.46 -11.79
CA SER A 283 -22.76 24.48 -10.93
C SER A 283 -23.77 25.31 -11.71
N TYR A 284 -24.96 25.54 -11.13
CA TYR A 284 -25.98 26.36 -11.75
C TYR A 284 -25.68 27.85 -11.53
N GLN A 285 -25.45 28.58 -12.60
CA GLN A 285 -25.17 30.01 -12.60
C GLN A 285 -25.89 30.68 -13.77
N ASP A 286 -26.57 31.81 -13.51
CA ASP A 286 -27.21 32.64 -14.53
C ASP A 286 -28.15 31.87 -15.50
N GLY A 287 -28.83 30.84 -15.00
CA GLY A 287 -29.78 30.06 -15.79
C GLY A 287 -29.20 28.86 -16.52
N ILE A 288 -27.92 28.58 -16.38
CA ILE A 288 -27.24 27.46 -17.02
C ILE A 288 -26.34 26.68 -16.03
N TYR A 289 -26.05 25.41 -16.35
CA TYR A 289 -25.04 24.62 -15.67
C TYR A 289 -23.68 24.78 -16.32
N ILE A 290 -22.70 25.25 -15.55
CA ILE A 290 -21.32 25.41 -15.98
C ILE A 290 -20.49 24.30 -15.35
N GLY A 291 -19.75 23.54 -16.16
CA GLY A 291 -18.92 22.44 -15.69
C GLY A 291 -17.48 22.84 -15.44
N THR A 292 -16.90 22.30 -14.37
CA THR A 292 -15.46 22.27 -14.12
C THR A 292 -15.01 20.82 -13.98
N SER A 293 -13.91 20.45 -14.66
CA SER A 293 -13.29 19.15 -14.44
C SER A 293 -12.75 19.07 -13.01
N GLY A 294 -13.16 18.07 -12.25
CA GLY A 294 -12.50 17.67 -11.02
C GLY A 294 -11.16 16.99 -11.33
N SER A 295 -10.19 17.18 -10.50
CA SER A 295 -8.89 16.51 -10.54
C SER A 295 -9.02 15.04 -10.13
#